data_6bcec3693b526977e1ca0d10d59cb002
#
_entry.id   6bcec3693b526977e1ca0d10d59cb002
#
_cell.length_a   1.000
_cell.length_b   1.000
_cell.length_c   1.000
_cell.angle_alpha   90.00
_cell.angle_beta   90.00
_cell.angle_gamma   90.00
#
_symmetry.space_group_name_H-M   'P 1'
#
loop_
_entity.id
_entity.type
_entity.pdbx_description
1 polymer ?
#
loop_
_entity_poly.entity_id
_entity_poly.type
_entity_poly.pdbx_seq_one_letter_code
_entity_poly.pdbx_strand_id
1 'polypeptide(L)'
;MFKTPSNLPKINNTFMYCYRSLGKIAAILYIVLGSMVIGFLIFPVIRLFSKEKNDFFVKARRYVSNVFKRFLFMLKITGIVEMRVPEMERLSSMKGKVIVANHPSLLDFVCMTALVPNANCIVRANLTRTPFVGIISQIYITNDENYDDLFKACKEDLDNGNNVLIFPEGTRTPRFKRNVYQKGAARIAVYAGCDVQPVFIGGCDKYGLGKHDPLFSFNPVEKYFYDFILLPEIKSSDYAGMPTPAAAKRITDKIEEEILSANAEYRKNCRNCRTFNNV
;
A
#
# COMPACT_ATOMS: atom_id res chain seq x y z
N MET A 1 6.68 12.47 -24.01
CA MET A 1 5.92 11.36 -24.63
C MET A 1 6.43 10.06 -23.99
N PHE A 2 5.65 9.43 -23.12
CA PHE A 2 6.07 8.19 -22.45
C PHE A 2 6.04 7.05 -23.46
N LYS A 3 7.20 6.45 -23.75
CA LYS A 3 7.26 5.27 -24.62
C LYS A 3 6.53 4.12 -23.96
N THR A 4 5.51 3.59 -24.61
CA THR A 4 4.87 2.33 -24.21
C THR A 4 5.95 1.25 -24.22
N PRO A 5 6.07 0.41 -23.16
CA PRO A 5 7.03 -0.67 -23.17
C PRO A 5 6.81 -1.58 -24.39
N SER A 6 7.86 -1.85 -25.14
CA SER A 6 7.81 -2.65 -26.37
C SER A 6 7.34 -4.09 -26.18
N ASN A 7 7.30 -4.56 -24.92
CA ASN A 7 7.01 -5.94 -24.53
C ASN A 7 5.58 -6.13 -24.01
N LEU A 8 4.71 -5.12 -24.12
CA LEU A 8 3.30 -5.30 -23.75
C LEU A 8 2.62 -6.23 -24.76
N PRO A 9 1.83 -7.23 -24.28
CA PRO A 9 1.04 -8.05 -25.18
C PRO A 9 0.03 -7.21 -25.95
N LYS A 10 -0.38 -7.74 -27.10
CA LYS A 10 -1.46 -7.12 -27.90
C LYS A 10 -2.76 -7.12 -27.08
N ILE A 11 -3.58 -6.10 -27.31
CA ILE A 11 -4.90 -5.99 -26.69
C ILE A 11 -5.76 -7.18 -27.15
N ASN A 12 -6.20 -7.98 -26.19
CA ASN A 12 -6.98 -9.19 -26.43
C ASN A 12 -8.42 -8.87 -26.88
N ASN A 13 -9.06 -7.88 -26.23
CA ASN A 13 -10.42 -7.44 -26.52
C ASN A 13 -10.47 -5.91 -26.38
N THR A 14 -10.58 -5.21 -27.52
CA THR A 14 -10.55 -3.74 -27.59
C THR A 14 -11.72 -3.11 -26.85
N PHE A 15 -12.93 -3.68 -26.92
CA PHE A 15 -14.08 -3.17 -26.19
C PHE A 15 -13.87 -3.21 -24.69
N MET A 16 -13.47 -4.37 -24.15
CA MET A 16 -13.19 -4.52 -22.73
C MET A 16 -12.00 -3.69 -22.25
N TYR A 17 -10.99 -3.49 -23.10
CA TYR A 17 -9.87 -2.60 -22.81
C TYR A 17 -10.34 -1.15 -22.66
N CYS A 18 -11.13 -0.64 -23.61
CA CYS A 18 -11.69 0.71 -23.54
C CYS A 18 -12.61 0.89 -22.33
N TYR A 19 -13.52 -0.06 -22.09
CA TYR A 19 -14.42 -0.07 -20.93
C TYR A 19 -13.64 0.03 -19.62
N ARG A 20 -12.62 -0.82 -19.42
CA ARG A 20 -11.81 -0.85 -18.21
C ARG A 20 -10.93 0.39 -18.08
N SER A 21 -10.39 0.90 -19.18
CA SER A 21 -9.60 2.15 -19.17
C SER A 21 -10.43 3.35 -18.75
N LEU A 22 -11.63 3.50 -19.30
CA LEU A 22 -12.58 4.55 -18.90
C LEU A 22 -13.06 4.37 -17.47
N GLY A 23 -13.40 3.13 -17.08
CA GLY A 23 -13.79 2.81 -15.70
C GLY A 23 -12.69 3.11 -14.68
N LYS A 24 -11.42 2.88 -15.02
CA LYS A 24 -10.29 3.28 -14.17
C LYS A 24 -10.21 4.80 -14.01
N ILE A 25 -10.41 5.56 -15.08
CA ILE A 25 -10.39 7.03 -15.03
C ILE A 25 -11.55 7.53 -14.17
N ALA A 26 -12.75 7.00 -14.39
CA ALA A 26 -13.90 7.31 -13.54
C ALA A 26 -13.65 7.00 -12.06
N ALA A 27 -12.98 5.88 -11.77
CA ALA A 27 -12.57 5.50 -10.42
C ALA A 27 -11.56 6.49 -9.80
N ILE A 28 -10.59 6.97 -10.56
CA ILE A 28 -9.65 8.00 -10.11
C ILE A 28 -10.39 9.30 -9.81
N LEU A 29 -11.29 9.73 -10.68
CA LEU A 29 -12.12 10.92 -10.45
C LEU A 29 -13.01 10.76 -9.21
N TYR A 30 -13.59 9.58 -9.01
CA TYR A 30 -14.38 9.27 -7.82
C TYR A 30 -13.57 9.41 -6.53
N ILE A 31 -12.32 8.90 -6.49
CA ILE A 31 -11.43 9.07 -5.34
C ILE A 31 -11.10 10.54 -5.13
N VAL A 32 -10.79 11.28 -6.19
CA VAL A 32 -10.44 12.70 -6.11
C VAL A 32 -11.62 13.51 -5.53
N LEU A 33 -12.82 13.36 -6.10
CA LEU A 33 -14.02 14.06 -5.61
C LEU A 33 -14.43 13.58 -4.21
N GLY A 34 -14.37 12.27 -3.97
CA GLY A 34 -14.64 11.68 -2.66
C GLY A 34 -13.71 12.20 -1.56
N SER A 35 -12.42 12.42 -1.89
CA SER A 35 -11.45 12.99 -0.94
C SER A 35 -11.82 14.43 -0.53
N MET A 36 -12.36 15.24 -1.44
CA MET A 36 -12.87 16.58 -1.12
C MET A 36 -14.05 16.52 -0.16
N VAL A 37 -15.03 15.65 -0.44
CA VAL A 37 -16.19 15.45 0.46
C VAL A 37 -15.73 14.99 1.84
N ILE A 38 -14.80 14.03 1.91
CA ILE A 38 -14.27 13.53 3.17
C ILE A 38 -13.56 14.66 3.93
N GLY A 39 -12.68 15.41 3.29
CA GLY A 39 -11.90 16.45 3.94
C GLY A 39 -12.72 17.64 4.41
N PHE A 40 -13.62 18.13 3.57
CA PHE A 40 -14.38 19.36 3.85
C PHE A 40 -15.65 19.14 4.65
N LEU A 41 -16.28 17.96 4.55
CA LEU A 41 -17.54 17.69 5.25
C LEU A 41 -17.37 16.65 6.36
N ILE A 42 -16.74 15.52 6.08
CA ILE A 42 -16.70 14.39 7.03
C ILE A 42 -15.67 14.59 8.14
N PHE A 43 -14.46 15.05 7.83
CA PHE A 43 -13.41 15.27 8.84
C PHE A 43 -13.81 16.32 9.89
N PRO A 44 -14.41 17.48 9.54
CA PRO A 44 -14.94 18.41 10.53
C PRO A 44 -16.00 17.79 11.44
N VAL A 45 -16.92 16.98 10.86
CA VAL A 45 -17.93 16.27 11.66
C VAL A 45 -17.27 15.27 12.61
N ILE A 46 -16.36 14.43 12.12
CA ILE A 46 -15.61 13.49 12.99
C ILE A 46 -14.87 14.26 14.10
N ARG A 47 -14.25 15.40 13.76
CA ARG A 47 -13.53 16.23 14.72
C ARG A 47 -14.43 16.77 15.83
N LEU A 48 -15.64 17.19 15.49
CA LEU A 48 -16.65 17.70 16.45
C LEU A 48 -17.03 16.62 17.49
N PHE A 49 -17.10 15.34 17.07
CA PHE A 49 -17.42 14.21 17.93
C PHE A 49 -16.18 13.47 18.49
N SER A 50 -14.99 14.05 18.36
CA SER A 50 -13.75 13.48 18.88
C SER A 50 -13.29 14.22 20.12
N LYS A 51 -12.99 13.45 21.19
CA LYS A 51 -12.57 14.01 22.48
C LYS A 51 -11.18 14.64 22.38
N GLU A 52 -10.26 13.95 21.71
CA GLU A 52 -8.86 14.33 21.57
C GLU A 52 -8.38 14.21 20.12
N LYS A 53 -7.20 14.76 19.84
CA LYS A 53 -6.58 14.71 18.51
C LYS A 53 -6.35 13.27 18.03
N ASN A 54 -5.88 12.39 18.92
CA ASN A 54 -5.63 10.99 18.59
C ASN A 54 -6.93 10.23 18.29
N ASP A 55 -8.00 10.44 19.07
CA ASP A 55 -9.33 9.88 18.82
C ASP A 55 -9.87 10.28 17.43
N PHE A 56 -9.65 11.55 17.03
CA PHE A 56 -9.99 12.01 15.68
C PHE A 56 -9.25 11.18 14.61
N PHE A 57 -7.93 11.01 14.73
CA PHE A 57 -7.15 10.30 13.71
C PHE A 57 -7.57 8.84 13.59
N VAL A 58 -7.79 8.15 14.71
CA VAL A 58 -8.26 6.75 14.70
C VAL A 58 -9.62 6.62 14.03
N LYS A 59 -10.57 7.50 14.37
CA LYS A 59 -11.92 7.52 13.75
C LYS A 59 -11.86 7.85 12.27
N ALA A 60 -11.06 8.85 11.87
CA ALA A 60 -10.90 9.27 10.49
C ALA A 60 -10.26 8.16 9.64
N ARG A 61 -9.19 7.50 10.12
CA ARG A 61 -8.56 6.35 9.44
C ARG A 61 -9.54 5.18 9.28
N ARG A 62 -10.33 4.87 10.30
CA ARG A 62 -11.38 3.84 10.22
C ARG A 62 -12.46 4.18 9.19
N TYR A 63 -12.90 5.45 9.15
CA TYR A 63 -13.86 5.91 8.17
C TYR A 63 -13.30 5.77 6.74
N VAL A 64 -12.08 6.25 6.49
CA VAL A 64 -11.41 6.13 5.18
C VAL A 64 -11.23 4.67 4.77
N SER A 65 -10.82 3.78 5.69
CA SER A 65 -10.74 2.35 5.43
C SER A 65 -12.08 1.77 4.95
N ASN A 66 -13.20 2.13 5.59
CA ASN A 66 -14.52 1.67 5.18
C ASN A 66 -14.96 2.22 3.81
N VAL A 67 -14.60 3.48 3.51
CA VAL A 67 -14.84 4.06 2.17
C VAL A 67 -14.03 3.29 1.12
N PHE A 68 -12.77 2.98 1.40
CA PHE A 68 -11.92 2.21 0.48
C PHE A 68 -12.42 0.77 0.29
N LYS A 69 -12.96 0.11 1.32
CA LYS A 69 -13.62 -1.20 1.17
C LYS A 69 -14.80 -1.14 0.20
N ARG A 70 -15.66 -0.12 0.33
CA ARG A 70 -16.81 0.07 -0.57
C ARG A 70 -16.36 0.39 -1.99
N PHE A 71 -15.34 1.22 -2.13
CA PHE A 71 -14.73 1.55 -3.42
C PHE A 71 -14.16 0.32 -4.12
N LEU A 72 -13.39 -0.52 -3.43
CA LEU A 72 -12.84 -1.76 -3.97
C LEU A 72 -13.94 -2.76 -4.33
N PHE A 73 -15.01 -2.83 -3.53
CA PHE A 73 -16.18 -3.63 -3.87
C PHE A 73 -16.85 -3.15 -5.16
N MET A 74 -17.01 -1.83 -5.35
CA MET A 74 -17.49 -1.23 -6.59
C MET A 74 -16.61 -1.61 -7.79
N LEU A 75 -15.28 -1.52 -7.66
CA LEU A 75 -14.35 -1.93 -8.70
C LEU A 75 -14.41 -3.43 -9.02
N LYS A 76 -14.73 -4.26 -8.04
CA LYS A 76 -14.93 -5.70 -8.21
C LYS A 76 -16.19 -5.99 -9.02
N ILE A 77 -17.33 -5.41 -8.66
CA ILE A 77 -18.61 -5.66 -9.37
C ILE A 77 -18.61 -5.09 -10.80
N THR A 78 -17.86 -4.02 -11.04
CA THR A 78 -17.67 -3.46 -12.40
C THR A 78 -16.62 -4.22 -13.23
N GLY A 79 -16.00 -5.27 -12.67
CA GLY A 79 -15.02 -6.08 -13.40
C GLY A 79 -13.70 -5.37 -13.75
N ILE A 80 -13.36 -4.31 -13.01
CA ILE A 80 -12.10 -3.56 -13.17
C ILE A 80 -10.99 -4.18 -12.32
N VAL A 81 -11.34 -4.57 -11.07
CA VAL A 81 -10.39 -5.15 -10.11
C VAL A 81 -10.95 -6.46 -9.58
N GLU A 82 -10.07 -7.41 -9.35
CA GLU A 82 -10.32 -8.59 -8.54
C GLU A 82 -9.26 -8.73 -7.47
N MET A 83 -9.65 -9.14 -6.26
CA MET A 83 -8.72 -9.30 -5.14
C MET A 83 -8.88 -10.68 -4.53
N ARG A 84 -7.76 -11.31 -4.22
CA ARG A 84 -7.67 -12.53 -3.42
C ARG A 84 -6.84 -12.24 -2.18
N VAL A 85 -7.39 -12.55 -1.02
CA VAL A 85 -6.75 -12.36 0.29
C VAL A 85 -7.00 -13.63 1.11
N PRO A 86 -6.17 -14.67 0.96
CA PRO A 86 -6.40 -15.96 1.60
C PRO A 86 -6.51 -15.87 3.13
N GLU A 87 -5.70 -15.02 3.76
CA GLU A 87 -5.64 -14.83 5.22
C GLU A 87 -6.27 -13.48 5.65
N MET A 88 -7.44 -13.16 5.10
CA MET A 88 -8.12 -11.88 5.35
C MET A 88 -8.37 -11.61 6.84
N GLU A 89 -8.82 -12.62 7.57
CA GLU A 89 -9.11 -12.49 9.01
C GLU A 89 -7.85 -12.18 9.80
N ARG A 90 -6.76 -12.88 9.52
CA ARG A 90 -5.46 -12.65 10.17
C ARG A 90 -4.95 -11.26 9.87
N LEU A 91 -5.00 -10.82 8.60
CA LEU A 91 -4.53 -9.49 8.20
C LEU A 91 -5.38 -8.38 8.84
N SER A 92 -6.69 -8.52 8.88
CA SER A 92 -7.60 -7.49 9.42
C SER A 92 -7.61 -7.41 10.94
N SER A 93 -7.18 -8.46 11.64
CA SER A 93 -7.13 -8.52 13.10
C SER A 93 -5.76 -8.16 13.69
N MET A 94 -4.74 -7.92 12.87
CA MET A 94 -3.40 -7.57 13.33
C MET A 94 -3.39 -6.30 14.18
N LYS A 95 -2.54 -6.27 15.21
CA LYS A 95 -2.37 -5.13 16.10
C LYS A 95 -0.91 -4.99 16.51
N GLY A 96 -0.46 -3.73 16.65
CA GLY A 96 0.84 -3.38 17.18
C GLY A 96 2.02 -3.87 16.32
N LYS A 97 1.86 -3.94 14.99
CA LYS A 97 2.90 -4.44 14.09
C LYS A 97 3.27 -3.43 13.01
N VAL A 98 4.52 -3.51 12.59
CA VAL A 98 4.95 -2.85 11.35
C VAL A 98 4.62 -3.78 10.19
N ILE A 99 3.70 -3.36 9.34
CA ILE A 99 3.31 -4.10 8.13
C ILE A 99 4.08 -3.52 6.95
N VAL A 100 4.78 -4.37 6.22
CA VAL A 100 5.56 -3.95 5.05
C VAL A 100 5.08 -4.67 3.80
N ALA A 101 4.96 -3.95 2.67
CA ALA A 101 4.54 -4.54 1.41
C ALA A 101 5.35 -3.96 0.24
N ASN A 102 5.54 -4.75 -0.83
CA ASN A 102 5.98 -4.21 -2.11
C ASN A 102 4.91 -3.28 -2.70
N HIS A 103 5.29 -2.44 -3.66
CA HIS A 103 4.41 -1.35 -4.13
C HIS A 103 4.27 -1.33 -5.66
N PRO A 104 3.67 -2.35 -6.29
CA PRO A 104 3.56 -2.44 -7.75
C PRO A 104 2.66 -1.39 -8.38
N SER A 105 1.69 -0.81 -7.65
CA SER A 105 0.68 0.06 -8.24
C SER A 105 0.22 1.22 -7.35
N LEU A 106 -0.47 2.18 -7.96
CA LEU A 106 -1.09 3.29 -7.22
C LEU A 106 -2.22 2.82 -6.27
N LEU A 107 -2.86 1.69 -6.57
CA LEU A 107 -4.01 1.19 -5.81
C LEU A 107 -3.60 0.42 -4.54
N ASP A 108 -2.33 0.05 -4.38
CA ASP A 108 -1.87 -0.77 -3.26
C ASP A 108 -2.12 -0.11 -1.90
N PHE A 109 -1.92 1.21 -1.81
CA PHE A 109 -2.24 1.98 -0.61
C PHE A 109 -3.73 1.87 -0.25
N VAL A 110 -4.61 2.01 -1.23
CA VAL A 110 -6.07 1.89 -1.05
C VAL A 110 -6.44 0.48 -0.60
N CYS A 111 -5.84 -0.54 -1.25
CA CYS A 111 -6.06 -1.94 -0.89
C CYS A 111 -5.59 -2.23 0.54
N MET A 112 -4.34 -1.90 0.87
CA MET A 112 -3.79 -2.18 2.20
C MET A 112 -4.53 -1.45 3.31
N THR A 113 -4.90 -0.18 3.09
CA THR A 113 -5.71 0.59 4.06
C THR A 113 -7.10 -0.01 4.24
N ALA A 114 -7.69 -0.57 3.19
CA ALA A 114 -8.97 -1.29 3.29
C ALA A 114 -8.83 -2.62 4.05
N LEU A 115 -7.73 -3.36 3.83
CA LEU A 115 -7.48 -4.66 4.45
C LEU A 115 -7.07 -4.56 5.92
N VAL A 116 -6.36 -3.48 6.29
CA VAL A 116 -5.87 -3.23 7.66
C VAL A 116 -6.48 -1.93 8.21
N PRO A 117 -7.71 -1.97 8.77
CA PRO A 117 -8.47 -0.75 9.13
C PRO A 117 -7.83 0.13 10.20
N ASN A 118 -6.94 -0.41 11.00
CA ASN A 118 -6.24 0.30 12.08
C ASN A 118 -4.79 0.67 11.70
N ALA A 119 -4.41 0.58 10.42
CA ALA A 119 -3.07 0.95 9.99
C ALA A 119 -2.91 2.46 9.82
N ASN A 120 -1.82 2.99 10.36
CA ASN A 120 -1.31 4.30 10.04
C ASN A 120 -0.21 4.16 8.98
N CYS A 121 -0.39 4.76 7.82
CA CYS A 121 0.57 4.64 6.73
C CYS A 121 1.61 5.78 6.80
N ILE A 122 2.88 5.46 6.56
CA ILE A 122 3.88 6.50 6.37
C ILE A 122 3.82 6.98 4.91
N VAL A 123 3.44 8.24 4.73
CA VAL A 123 3.31 8.88 3.43
C VAL A 123 4.42 9.90 3.21
N ARG A 124 4.79 10.13 1.95
CA ARG A 124 5.76 11.18 1.62
C ARG A 124 5.16 12.55 1.83
N ALA A 125 5.93 13.47 2.42
CA ALA A 125 5.56 14.87 2.61
C ALA A 125 5.03 15.55 1.34
N ASN A 126 5.63 15.29 0.19
CA ASN A 126 5.16 15.87 -1.07
C ASN A 126 3.72 15.45 -1.43
N LEU A 127 3.21 14.33 -0.91
CA LEU A 127 1.82 13.91 -1.13
C LEU A 127 0.84 14.80 -0.38
N THR A 128 1.21 15.35 0.78
CA THR A 128 0.34 16.25 1.54
C THR A 128 0.08 17.56 0.81
N ARG A 129 0.99 17.96 -0.09
CA ARG A 129 0.88 19.16 -0.93
C ARG A 129 0.11 18.91 -2.24
N THR A 130 -0.19 17.64 -2.55
CA THR A 130 -0.94 17.30 -3.76
C THR A 130 -2.41 17.65 -3.55
N PRO A 131 -3.04 18.43 -4.43
CA PRO A 131 -4.46 18.69 -4.36
C PRO A 131 -5.25 17.37 -4.26
N PHE A 132 -6.26 17.33 -3.41
CA PHE A 132 -7.16 16.20 -3.18
C PHE A 132 -6.53 15.01 -2.41
N VAL A 133 -5.41 14.45 -2.83
CA VAL A 133 -4.71 13.36 -2.11
C VAL A 133 -4.17 13.87 -0.78
N GLY A 134 -3.68 15.12 -0.76
CA GLY A 134 -3.19 15.79 0.45
C GLY A 134 -4.22 15.86 1.57
N ILE A 135 -5.50 15.97 1.23
CA ILE A 135 -6.59 16.03 2.22
C ILE A 135 -6.65 14.72 3.04
N ILE A 136 -6.61 13.57 2.36
CA ILE A 136 -6.64 12.27 3.06
C ILE A 136 -5.30 11.98 3.73
N SER A 137 -4.19 12.43 3.15
CA SER A 137 -2.85 12.17 3.71
C SER A 137 -2.62 12.85 5.07
N GLN A 138 -3.39 13.89 5.42
CA GLN A 138 -3.29 14.58 6.71
C GLN A 138 -3.59 13.70 7.94
N ILE A 139 -4.29 12.59 7.76
CA ILE A 139 -4.58 11.65 8.85
C ILE A 139 -3.51 10.56 9.02
N TYR A 140 -2.48 10.58 8.21
CA TYR A 140 -1.38 9.64 8.20
C TYR A 140 -0.07 10.31 8.61
N ILE A 141 0.91 9.51 9.03
CA ILE A 141 2.23 10.00 9.40
C ILE A 141 2.99 10.42 8.13
N THR A 142 3.61 11.61 8.16
CA THR A 142 4.45 12.10 7.06
C THR A 142 5.93 11.89 7.36
N ASN A 143 6.75 11.73 6.32
CA ASN A 143 8.19 11.46 6.46
C ASN A 143 9.08 12.70 6.30
N ASP A 144 8.54 13.89 6.47
CA ASP A 144 9.25 15.19 6.37
C ASP A 144 9.70 15.74 7.71
N GLU A 145 9.23 15.15 8.79
CA GLU A 145 9.58 15.56 10.15
C GLU A 145 10.93 14.99 10.56
N ASN A 146 11.44 15.52 11.66
CA ASN A 146 12.60 14.96 12.35
C ASN A 146 12.36 13.47 12.59
N TYR A 147 13.37 12.64 12.30
CA TYR A 147 13.28 11.18 12.48
C TYR A 147 12.84 10.77 13.89
N ASP A 148 13.23 11.55 14.92
CA ASP A 148 12.85 11.27 16.30
C ASP A 148 11.35 11.43 16.53
N ASP A 149 10.74 12.46 15.95
CA ASP A 149 9.30 12.70 16.04
C ASP A 149 8.50 11.66 15.24
N LEU A 150 9.01 11.28 14.08
CA LEU A 150 8.46 10.17 13.27
C LEU A 150 8.45 8.86 14.07
N PHE A 151 9.56 8.52 14.71
CA PHE A 151 9.70 7.28 15.48
C PHE A 151 8.81 7.27 16.73
N LYS A 152 8.71 8.41 17.43
CA LYS A 152 7.80 8.56 18.57
C LYS A 152 6.34 8.39 18.15
N ALA A 153 5.91 9.05 17.06
CA ALA A 153 4.55 8.94 16.55
C ALA A 153 4.22 7.51 16.12
N CYS A 154 5.15 6.81 15.45
CA CYS A 154 4.98 5.42 15.09
C CYS A 154 4.88 4.51 16.32
N LYS A 155 5.74 4.73 17.32
CA LYS A 155 5.72 3.95 18.56
C LYS A 155 4.43 4.16 19.34
N GLU A 156 3.95 5.38 19.45
CA GLU A 156 2.67 5.70 20.10
C GLU A 156 1.50 4.95 19.45
N ASP A 157 1.43 4.95 18.11
CA ASP A 157 0.40 4.21 17.40
C ASP A 157 0.50 2.69 17.64
N LEU A 158 1.72 2.14 17.62
CA LEU A 158 1.98 0.71 17.84
C LEU A 158 1.63 0.29 19.27
N ASP A 159 2.01 1.08 20.28
CA ASP A 159 1.69 0.85 21.70
C ASP A 159 0.16 0.91 21.95
N ASN A 160 -0.57 1.74 21.20
CA ASN A 160 -2.03 1.82 21.20
C ASN A 160 -2.72 0.67 20.42
N GLY A 161 -1.96 -0.31 19.93
CA GLY A 161 -2.47 -1.45 19.18
C GLY A 161 -2.85 -1.16 17.73
N ASN A 162 -2.50 0.02 17.19
CA ASN A 162 -2.58 0.29 15.77
C ASN A 162 -1.40 -0.36 15.04
N ASN A 163 -1.49 -0.49 13.72
CA ASN A 163 -0.38 -0.95 12.89
C ASN A 163 0.25 0.21 12.15
N VAL A 164 1.53 0.09 11.79
CA VAL A 164 2.21 1.04 10.92
C VAL A 164 2.47 0.38 9.57
N LEU A 165 1.86 0.90 8.49
CA LEU A 165 2.01 0.41 7.13
C LEU A 165 3.10 1.17 6.40
N ILE A 166 4.05 0.43 5.84
CA ILE A 166 5.19 1.01 5.13
C ILE A 166 5.43 0.27 3.82
N PHE A 167 5.62 1.03 2.74
CA PHE A 167 6.17 0.52 1.50
C PHE A 167 7.69 0.80 1.48
N PRO A 168 8.53 -0.20 1.77
CA PRO A 168 9.95 0.02 2.05
C PRO A 168 10.74 0.50 0.83
N GLU A 169 10.20 0.33 -0.36
CA GLU A 169 10.76 0.88 -1.59
C GLU A 169 10.68 2.41 -1.65
N GLY A 170 9.81 3.04 -0.83
CA GLY A 170 9.57 4.47 -0.81
C GLY A 170 9.00 5.05 -2.11
N THR A 171 8.77 4.25 -3.11
CA THR A 171 8.13 4.59 -4.39
C THR A 171 7.53 3.33 -5.00
N ARG A 172 6.66 3.45 -6.00
CA ARG A 172 6.13 2.28 -6.70
C ARG A 172 7.25 1.46 -7.33
N THR A 173 7.13 0.13 -7.26
CA THR A 173 8.07 -0.82 -7.87
C THR A 173 8.16 -0.56 -9.38
N PRO A 174 9.32 -0.25 -9.92
CA PRO A 174 9.48 -0.03 -11.35
C PRO A 174 9.41 -1.36 -12.10
N ARG A 175 8.90 -1.33 -13.33
CA ARG A 175 8.69 -2.53 -14.16
C ARG A 175 9.96 -3.30 -14.52
N PHE A 176 11.07 -2.60 -14.70
CA PHE A 176 12.33 -3.17 -15.23
C PHE A 176 13.55 -2.95 -14.33
N LYS A 177 13.34 -2.47 -13.11
CA LYS A 177 14.42 -2.20 -12.16
C LYS A 177 13.96 -2.60 -10.76
N ARG A 178 14.91 -2.92 -9.90
CA ARG A 178 14.67 -3.11 -8.47
C ARG A 178 14.84 -1.77 -7.75
N ASN A 179 14.00 -1.50 -6.79
CA ASN A 179 14.22 -0.45 -5.81
C ASN A 179 15.04 -1.03 -4.66
N VAL A 180 15.86 -0.19 -4.06
CA VAL A 180 16.54 -0.50 -2.80
C VAL A 180 15.56 -0.32 -1.66
N TYR A 181 15.45 -1.31 -0.78
CA TYR A 181 14.60 -1.24 0.41
C TYR A 181 15.21 -0.31 1.45
N GLN A 182 14.41 0.65 1.89
CA GLN A 182 14.80 1.63 2.89
C GLN A 182 14.69 1.02 4.30
N LYS A 183 15.64 1.36 5.17
CA LYS A 183 15.71 0.82 6.53
C LYS A 183 14.66 1.42 7.50
N GLY A 184 13.78 2.31 7.03
CA GLY A 184 12.80 3.00 7.88
C GLY A 184 11.88 2.06 8.64
N ALA A 185 11.30 1.08 7.96
CA ALA A 185 10.43 0.08 8.57
C ALA A 185 11.13 -0.71 9.69
N ALA A 186 12.33 -1.21 9.41
CA ALA A 186 13.12 -1.96 10.37
C ALA A 186 13.57 -1.10 11.57
N ARG A 187 13.95 0.15 11.33
CA ARG A 187 14.31 1.08 12.41
C ARG A 187 13.14 1.37 13.35
N ILE A 188 11.93 1.55 12.80
CA ILE A 188 10.70 1.74 13.58
C ILE A 188 10.41 0.49 14.39
N ALA A 189 10.50 -0.70 13.80
CA ALA A 189 10.27 -1.96 14.49
C ALA A 189 11.23 -2.15 15.67
N VAL A 190 12.54 -1.90 15.45
CA VAL A 190 13.55 -1.98 16.52
C VAL A 190 13.31 -0.93 17.61
N TYR A 191 12.99 0.32 17.23
CA TYR A 191 12.72 1.39 18.18
C TYR A 191 11.47 1.14 19.04
N ALA A 192 10.42 0.62 18.41
CA ALA A 192 9.17 0.31 19.10
C ALA A 192 9.18 -1.05 19.81
N GLY A 193 10.14 -1.93 19.52
CA GLY A 193 10.20 -3.29 20.06
C GLY A 193 9.07 -4.18 19.52
N CYS A 194 8.61 -3.97 18.30
CA CYS A 194 7.48 -4.69 17.69
C CYS A 194 7.92 -5.55 16.50
N ASP A 195 7.09 -6.54 16.17
CA ASP A 195 7.33 -7.45 15.05
C ASP A 195 6.99 -6.81 13.70
N VAL A 196 7.59 -7.35 12.64
CA VAL A 196 7.34 -6.94 11.26
C VAL A 196 6.57 -8.04 10.53
N GLN A 197 5.46 -7.68 9.90
CA GLN A 197 4.70 -8.57 9.04
C GLN A 197 4.89 -8.18 7.57
N PRO A 198 5.71 -8.93 6.81
CA PRO A 198 5.79 -8.73 5.38
C PRO A 198 4.53 -9.25 4.67
N VAL A 199 4.10 -8.52 3.63
CA VAL A 199 2.98 -8.86 2.75
C VAL A 199 3.45 -8.75 1.32
N PHE A 200 3.28 -9.80 0.54
CA PHE A 200 3.56 -9.77 -0.88
C PHE A 200 2.28 -9.43 -1.66
N ILE A 201 2.36 -8.40 -2.50
CA ILE A 201 1.29 -7.99 -3.41
C ILE A 201 1.63 -8.52 -4.80
N GLY A 202 0.98 -9.61 -5.18
CA GLY A 202 1.10 -10.27 -6.46
C GLY A 202 -0.07 -9.95 -7.42
N GLY A 203 -0.30 -10.86 -8.35
CA GLY A 203 -1.37 -10.79 -9.36
C GLY A 203 -0.83 -10.46 -10.76
N CYS A 204 -1.70 -9.97 -11.64
CA CYS A 204 -1.33 -9.58 -12.99
C CYS A 204 -0.54 -8.26 -13.02
N ASP A 205 -0.03 -7.90 -14.20
CA ASP A 205 0.58 -6.58 -14.39
C ASP A 205 -0.43 -5.44 -14.17
N LYS A 206 0.00 -4.40 -13.48
CA LYS A 206 -0.80 -3.23 -13.14
C LYS A 206 -0.59 -2.07 -14.14
N TYR A 207 -0.41 -2.40 -15.45
CA TYR A 207 -0.18 -1.38 -16.47
C TYR A 207 -1.28 -0.30 -16.48
N GLY A 208 -0.88 0.93 -16.41
CA GLY A 208 -1.74 2.09 -16.23
C GLY A 208 -1.89 2.55 -14.77
N LEU A 209 -1.39 1.77 -13.80
CA LEU A 209 -1.30 2.15 -12.38
C LEU A 209 0.14 2.08 -11.87
N GLY A 210 1.06 1.51 -12.64
CA GLY A 210 2.47 1.41 -12.32
C GLY A 210 3.19 2.77 -12.37
N LYS A 211 4.49 2.74 -12.04
CA LYS A 211 5.33 3.93 -12.08
C LYS A 211 5.55 4.36 -13.54
N HIS A 212 5.25 5.62 -13.85
CA HIS A 212 5.38 6.23 -15.19
C HIS A 212 4.48 5.64 -16.27
N ASP A 213 3.48 4.82 -15.91
CA ASP A 213 2.51 4.32 -16.89
C ASP A 213 1.56 5.45 -17.36
N PRO A 214 1.12 5.43 -18.63
CA PRO A 214 0.14 6.40 -19.12
C PRO A 214 -1.19 6.30 -18.37
N LEU A 215 -1.78 7.45 -18.03
CA LEU A 215 -3.04 7.47 -17.30
C LEU A 215 -4.19 6.80 -18.07
N PHE A 216 -4.24 7.02 -19.41
CA PHE A 216 -5.26 6.47 -20.31
C PHE A 216 -4.87 5.09 -20.86
N SER A 217 -4.42 4.18 -19.96
CA SER A 217 -4.05 2.82 -20.33
C SER A 217 -4.57 1.82 -19.30
N PHE A 218 -4.62 0.56 -19.66
CA PHE A 218 -5.04 -0.53 -18.80
C PHE A 218 -4.23 -1.80 -19.15
N ASN A 219 -4.35 -2.86 -18.34
CA ASN A 219 -3.81 -4.15 -18.71
C ASN A 219 -4.48 -4.61 -20.04
N PRO A 220 -3.70 -4.89 -21.10
CA PRO A 220 -4.25 -5.19 -22.42
C PRO A 220 -4.95 -6.56 -22.50
N VAL A 221 -4.72 -7.44 -21.51
CA VAL A 221 -5.20 -8.82 -21.52
C VAL A 221 -6.40 -9.01 -20.60
N GLU A 222 -6.35 -8.46 -19.38
CA GLU A 222 -7.30 -8.81 -18.33
C GLU A 222 -7.57 -7.65 -17.36
N LYS A 223 -8.58 -7.82 -16.47
CA LYS A 223 -8.82 -6.95 -15.32
C LYS A 223 -7.63 -6.97 -14.37
N TYR A 224 -7.48 -5.94 -13.53
CA TYR A 224 -6.44 -5.94 -12.50
C TYR A 224 -6.74 -7.04 -11.47
N PHE A 225 -5.84 -7.97 -11.33
CA PHE A 225 -5.89 -9.00 -10.31
C PHE A 225 -4.83 -8.73 -9.24
N TYR A 226 -5.26 -8.69 -8.00
CA TYR A 226 -4.41 -8.52 -6.82
C TYR A 226 -4.46 -9.76 -5.95
N ASP A 227 -3.31 -10.23 -5.53
CA ASP A 227 -3.15 -11.36 -4.62
C ASP A 227 -2.32 -10.90 -3.42
N PHE A 228 -2.91 -10.89 -2.23
CA PHE A 228 -2.26 -10.46 -1.00
C PHE A 228 -1.85 -11.69 -0.20
N ILE A 229 -0.56 -11.94 -0.11
CA ILE A 229 0.01 -13.12 0.55
C ILE A 229 0.78 -12.66 1.78
N LEU A 230 0.37 -13.16 2.96
CA LEU A 230 1.13 -12.96 4.19
C LEU A 230 2.39 -13.83 4.15
N LEU A 231 3.53 -13.23 4.41
CA LEU A 231 4.82 -13.90 4.48
C LEU A 231 5.17 -14.20 5.94
N PRO A 232 6.22 -15.00 6.21
CA PRO A 232 6.66 -15.28 7.56
C PRO A 232 6.90 -13.98 8.35
N GLU A 233 6.37 -13.95 9.57
CA GLU A 233 6.54 -12.82 10.47
C GLU A 233 7.99 -12.76 10.97
N ILE A 234 8.57 -11.57 10.97
CA ILE A 234 9.92 -11.30 11.45
C ILE A 234 9.81 -10.81 12.89
N LYS A 235 10.27 -11.63 13.82
CA LYS A 235 10.26 -11.32 15.25
C LYS A 235 11.36 -10.34 15.60
N SER A 236 11.02 -9.24 16.26
CA SER A 236 12.02 -8.28 16.73
C SER A 236 12.92 -8.88 17.82
N SER A 237 12.39 -9.82 18.61
CA SER A 237 13.12 -10.57 19.64
C SER A 237 14.34 -11.31 19.09
N ASP A 238 14.32 -11.79 17.84
CA ASP A 238 15.43 -12.55 17.23
C ASP A 238 16.66 -11.67 16.99
N TYR A 239 16.50 -10.35 17.09
CA TYR A 239 17.55 -9.35 16.91
C TYR A 239 17.87 -8.61 18.23
N ALA A 240 17.30 -9.06 19.36
CA ALA A 240 17.58 -8.49 20.67
C ALA A 240 19.10 -8.62 21.01
N GLY A 241 19.66 -7.57 21.62
CA GLY A 241 21.08 -7.51 21.95
C GLY A 241 22.00 -7.09 20.80
N MET A 242 21.50 -6.94 19.58
CA MET A 242 22.29 -6.37 18.49
C MET A 242 22.28 -4.83 18.56
N PRO A 243 23.37 -4.17 18.13
CA PRO A 243 23.35 -2.73 17.91
C PRO A 243 22.22 -2.35 16.93
N THR A 244 21.44 -1.31 17.25
CA THR A 244 20.27 -0.87 16.46
C THR A 244 20.53 -0.76 14.95
N PRO A 245 21.68 -0.21 14.46
CA PRO A 245 21.94 -0.17 13.03
C PRO A 245 22.12 -1.55 12.38
N ALA A 246 22.69 -2.52 13.12
CA ALA A 246 22.91 -3.89 12.65
C ALA A 246 21.57 -4.67 12.62
N ALA A 247 20.78 -4.58 13.67
CA ALA A 247 19.43 -5.15 13.75
C ALA A 247 18.55 -4.63 12.59
N ALA A 248 18.48 -3.30 12.41
CA ALA A 248 17.71 -2.68 11.35
C ALA A 248 18.18 -3.12 9.94
N LYS A 249 19.48 -3.28 9.73
CA LYS A 249 19.99 -3.80 8.47
C LYS A 249 19.51 -5.23 8.23
N ARG A 250 19.71 -6.15 9.19
CA ARG A 250 19.33 -7.56 9.06
C ARG A 250 17.82 -7.75 8.85
N ILE A 251 16.99 -6.99 9.58
CA ILE A 251 15.54 -7.01 9.40
C ILE A 251 15.20 -6.53 7.99
N THR A 252 15.83 -5.47 7.48
CA THR A 252 15.61 -4.98 6.11
C THR A 252 16.00 -6.02 5.07
N ASP A 253 17.17 -6.63 5.22
CA ASP A 253 17.66 -7.69 4.33
C ASP A 253 16.68 -8.88 4.32
N LYS A 254 16.12 -9.24 5.50
CA LYS A 254 15.13 -10.32 5.62
C LYS A 254 13.79 -9.97 4.97
N ILE A 255 13.29 -8.74 5.14
CA ILE A 255 12.09 -8.25 4.45
C ILE A 255 12.25 -8.36 2.93
N GLU A 256 13.40 -7.90 2.42
CA GLU A 256 13.69 -7.94 0.98
C GLU A 256 13.77 -9.38 0.47
N GLU A 257 14.47 -10.26 1.18
CA GLU A 257 14.58 -11.68 0.87
C GLU A 257 13.20 -12.36 0.76
N GLU A 258 12.36 -12.19 1.78
CA GLU A 258 11.02 -12.80 1.83
C GLU A 258 10.14 -12.33 0.66
N ILE A 259 10.09 -11.02 0.40
CA ILE A 259 9.27 -10.47 -0.68
C ILE A 259 9.80 -10.90 -2.07
N LEU A 260 11.12 -10.94 -2.26
CA LEU A 260 11.71 -11.37 -3.53
C LEU A 260 11.53 -12.87 -3.77
N SER A 261 11.67 -13.69 -2.74
CA SER A 261 11.44 -15.13 -2.82
C SER A 261 9.98 -15.42 -3.17
N ALA A 262 9.03 -14.75 -2.49
CA ALA A 262 7.61 -14.85 -2.79
C ALA A 262 7.30 -14.42 -4.23
N ASN A 263 7.90 -13.33 -4.72
CA ASN A 263 7.76 -12.88 -6.10
C ASN A 263 8.28 -13.93 -7.10
N ALA A 264 9.46 -14.50 -6.84
CA ALA A 264 10.06 -15.52 -7.71
C ALA A 264 9.20 -16.79 -7.78
N GLU A 265 8.68 -17.25 -6.64
CA GLU A 265 7.78 -18.40 -6.56
C GLU A 265 6.44 -18.13 -7.23
N TYR A 266 5.84 -16.98 -6.94
CA TYR A 266 4.56 -16.55 -7.52
C TYR A 266 4.62 -16.54 -9.06
N ARG A 267 5.70 -16.06 -9.64
CA ARG A 267 5.93 -16.04 -11.09
C ARG A 267 5.99 -17.43 -11.73
N LYS A 268 6.58 -18.40 -11.06
CA LYS A 268 6.65 -19.78 -11.57
C LYS A 268 5.26 -20.38 -11.71
N ASN A 269 4.34 -20.03 -10.80
CA ASN A 269 3.02 -20.64 -10.68
C ASN A 269 1.91 -19.85 -11.38
N CYS A 270 2.14 -18.56 -11.69
CA CYS A 270 1.15 -17.70 -12.32
C CYS A 270 1.35 -17.61 -13.83
N ARG A 271 0.38 -18.10 -14.62
CA ARG A 271 0.46 -18.11 -16.09
C ARG A 271 0.52 -16.71 -16.69
N ASN A 272 -0.24 -15.75 -16.15
CA ASN A 272 -0.39 -14.38 -16.68
C ASN A 272 0.64 -13.39 -16.12
N CYS A 273 1.30 -13.73 -15.02
CA CYS A 273 2.32 -12.87 -14.42
C CYS A 273 3.65 -12.83 -15.17
N ARG A 274 3.88 -13.81 -16.05
CA ARG A 274 5.14 -13.94 -16.79
C ARG A 274 5.37 -12.84 -17.83
N THR A 275 4.32 -12.16 -18.26
CA THR A 275 4.37 -11.23 -19.38
C THR A 275 4.88 -9.85 -18.99
N PHE A 276 4.76 -9.45 -17.72
CA PHE A 276 4.93 -8.07 -17.31
C PHE A 276 5.88 -7.82 -16.15
N ASN A 277 6.21 -8.83 -15.39
CA ASN A 277 7.07 -8.67 -14.24
C ASN A 277 8.51 -9.04 -14.57
N ASN A 278 9.35 -8.07 -14.76
CA ASN A 278 10.77 -8.26 -15.07
C ASN A 278 11.69 -7.98 -13.87
N VAL A 279 11.20 -8.14 -12.66
CA VAL A 279 12.05 -7.99 -11.47
C VAL A 279 12.02 -9.24 -10.64
#